data_4d3f5bb83c574f586884440bfec43294
#
_entry.id   4d3f5bb83c574f586884440bfec43294
#
_cell.length_a   1.000
_cell.length_b   1.000
_cell.length_c   1.000
_cell.angle_alpha   90.00
_cell.angle_beta   90.00
_cell.angle_gamma   90.00
#
_symmetry.space_group_name_H-M   'P 1'
#
loop_
_entity.id
_entity.type
_entity.pdbx_description
1 polymer ?
#
loop_
_entity_poly.entity_id
_entity_poly.type
_entity_poly.pdbx_seq_one_letter_code
_entity_poly.pdbx_strand_id
1 'polypeptide(L)'
;MAAKKKKQAKKKDESLFTFKNSKGIEYVVLFKKPHGKHYDDADGVCYGPDDERPRIYINPYLTKQSELNTCIHEFAHAFFWDKTERSVTTFANALSRFLYQECSWRKIERSGKRAYKGK
;
A
#
# COMPACT_ATOMS: atom_id res chain seq x y z
N MET A 1 -15.72 21.78 -8.77
CA MET A 1 -15.35 21.67 -8.64
C MET A 1 -14.77 21.38 -8.29
N ALA A 2 -14.80 21.51 -8.21
CA ALA A 2 -14.19 21.24 -7.92
C ALA A 2 -13.55 21.05 -7.51
N ALA A 3 -13.64 21.20 -7.43
CA ALA A 3 -12.94 21.02 -7.07
C ALA A 3 -12.37 20.88 -6.58
N LYS A 4 -12.64 20.88 -6.44
CA LYS A 4 -12.07 20.72 -5.97
C LYS A 4 -11.33 20.44 -5.73
N LYS A 5 -11.34 20.39 -5.87
CA LYS A 5 -10.65 19.99 -5.64
C LYS A 5 -9.84 19.91 -5.51
N LYS A 6 -9.91 20.01 -5.57
CA LYS A 6 -9.11 19.85 -5.39
C LYS A 6 -8.49 19.63 -4.90
N LYS A 7 -8.61 19.57 -4.70
CA LYS A 7 -7.96 19.30 -4.14
C LYS A 7 -7.49 18.67 -3.91
N GLN A 8 -7.38 18.35 -3.92
CA GLN A 8 -6.85 17.72 -3.70
C GLN A 8 -6.15 17.28 -3.92
N ALA A 9 -6.04 17.43 -4.23
CA ALA A 9 -5.30 17.01 -4.39
C ALA A 9 -4.55 16.87 -4.18
N LYS A 10 -4.45 17.01 -4.03
CA LYS A 10 -3.73 16.86 -3.78
C LYS A 10 -3.22 16.29 -3.44
N LYS A 11 -3.17 16.01 -3.20
CA LYS A 11 -2.70 15.34 -2.92
C LYS A 11 -2.52 14.42 -3.30
N LYS A 12 -2.73 14.13 -3.63
CA LYS A 12 -2.62 13.23 -4.10
C LYS A 12 -1.70 12.58 -4.64
N ASP A 13 -1.46 12.61 -4.97
CA ASP A 13 -0.49 12.24 -5.57
C ASP A 13 0.67 12.04 -4.79
N GLU A 14 0.80 12.66 -3.90
CA GLU A 14 1.82 12.53 -2.97
C GLU A 14 1.99 11.14 -2.52
N SER A 15 0.98 10.40 -2.57
CA SER A 15 1.02 9.03 -2.13
C SER A 15 1.16 8.07 -3.30
N LEU A 16 1.75 8.56 -4.37
CA LEU A 16 1.85 7.77 -5.57
C LEU A 16 3.20 7.09 -5.66
N PHE A 17 3.22 5.82 -5.35
CA PHE A 17 4.41 4.99 -5.47
C PHE A 17 4.15 3.91 -6.50
N THR A 18 5.20 3.44 -7.13
CA THR A 18 5.06 2.37 -8.11
C THR A 18 6.11 1.31 -7.89
N PHE A 19 5.79 0.10 -8.34
CA PHE A 19 6.76 -0.99 -8.38
C PHE A 19 6.30 -1.98 -9.45
N LYS A 20 7.21 -2.85 -9.84
CA LYS A 20 6.85 -3.91 -10.80
C LYS A 20 6.84 -5.24 -10.07
N ASN A 21 5.84 -6.05 -10.37
CA ASN A 21 5.75 -7.36 -9.74
C ASN A 21 6.68 -8.35 -10.44
N SER A 22 6.58 -9.61 -10.06
CA SER A 22 7.48 -10.65 -10.57
C SER A 22 7.37 -10.84 -12.07
N LYS A 23 6.28 -10.40 -12.68
CA LYS A 23 6.10 -10.53 -14.13
C LYS A 23 6.28 -9.22 -14.86
N GLY A 24 6.81 -8.22 -14.18
CA GLY A 24 7.05 -6.93 -14.78
C GLY A 24 5.83 -6.05 -14.92
N ILE A 25 4.73 -6.42 -14.29
CA ILE A 25 3.51 -5.63 -14.33
C ILE A 25 3.63 -4.50 -13.33
N GLU A 26 3.40 -3.29 -13.80
CA GLU A 26 3.54 -2.12 -12.94
C GLU A 26 2.30 -1.94 -12.07
N TYR A 27 2.54 -1.78 -10.78
CA TYR A 27 1.50 -1.49 -9.80
C TYR A 27 1.67 -0.07 -9.29
N VAL A 28 0.56 0.57 -9.04
CA VAL A 28 0.51 1.90 -8.41
C VAL A 28 0.02 1.69 -6.99
N VAL A 29 0.71 2.29 -6.04
CA VAL A 29 0.34 2.19 -4.62
C VAL A 29 -0.11 3.56 -4.14
N LEU A 30 -1.32 3.61 -3.60
CA LEU A 30 -1.91 4.84 -3.10
C LEU A 30 -2.25 4.68 -1.63
N PHE A 31 -1.83 5.63 -0.84
CA PHE A 31 -2.22 5.68 0.56
C PHE A 31 -3.55 6.39 0.65
N LYS A 32 -4.58 5.63 0.43
CA LYS A 32 -5.93 6.12 0.32
C LYS A 32 -6.85 5.05 0.89
N LYS A 33 -7.80 5.45 1.70
CA LYS A 33 -8.68 4.49 2.35
C LYS A 33 -9.45 3.70 1.30
N PRO A 34 -9.37 2.36 1.36
CA PRO A 34 -10.21 1.55 0.46
C PRO A 34 -11.67 1.84 0.72
N HIS A 35 -12.44 1.80 -0.33
CA HIS A 35 -13.88 2.02 -0.17
C HIS A 35 -14.62 1.17 -1.18
N GLY A 36 -15.93 1.13 -1.01
CA GLY A 36 -16.75 0.27 -1.82
C GLY A 36 -17.39 -0.76 -0.95
N LYS A 37 -18.37 -1.44 -1.53
CA LYS A 37 -19.23 -2.32 -0.77
C LYS A 37 -18.46 -3.34 0.08
N HIS A 38 -17.37 -3.85 -0.43
CA HIS A 38 -16.67 -4.93 0.24
C HIS A 38 -15.37 -4.50 0.90
N TYR A 39 -15.04 -3.20 0.86
CA TYR A 39 -13.73 -2.76 1.29
C TYR A 39 -13.75 -1.66 2.32
N ASP A 40 -14.93 -1.27 2.81
CA ASP A 40 -15.02 -0.12 3.71
C ASP A 40 -14.18 -0.31 4.96
N ASP A 41 -14.10 -1.54 5.46
CA ASP A 41 -13.36 -1.83 6.68
C ASP A 41 -11.99 -2.43 6.42
N ALA A 42 -11.56 -2.48 5.18
CA ALA A 42 -10.29 -3.12 4.85
C ALA A 42 -9.13 -2.17 5.17
N ASP A 43 -8.04 -2.75 5.65
CA ASP A 43 -6.81 -1.99 5.84
C ASP A 43 -6.11 -1.74 4.51
N GLY A 44 -6.26 -2.64 3.57
CA GLY A 44 -5.68 -2.48 2.25
C GLY A 44 -6.37 -3.37 1.25
N VAL A 45 -6.15 -3.08 -0.02
CA VAL A 45 -6.72 -3.85 -1.12
C VAL A 45 -5.71 -3.91 -2.25
N CYS A 46 -5.56 -5.09 -2.84
CA CYS A 46 -4.70 -5.29 -4.00
C CYS A 46 -5.55 -5.77 -5.15
N TYR A 47 -5.55 -5.04 -6.25
CA TYR A 47 -6.26 -5.45 -7.45
C TYR A 47 -5.39 -6.41 -8.25
N GLY A 48 -6.03 -7.25 -9.04
CA GLY A 48 -5.31 -8.30 -9.74
C GLY A 48 -4.39 -7.78 -10.83
N PRO A 49 -3.40 -8.58 -11.22
CA PRO A 49 -2.45 -8.14 -12.23
C PRO A 49 -3.08 -8.00 -13.62
N ASP A 50 -4.23 -8.61 -13.83
CA ASP A 50 -4.92 -8.47 -15.11
C ASP A 50 -6.01 -7.40 -15.07
N ASP A 51 -6.11 -6.66 -13.98
CA ASP A 51 -6.98 -5.49 -13.92
C ASP A 51 -6.45 -4.44 -14.88
N GLU A 52 -7.35 -3.59 -15.39
CA GLU A 52 -6.94 -2.51 -16.28
C GLU A 52 -5.89 -1.63 -15.63
N ARG A 53 -6.01 -1.42 -14.33
CA ARG A 53 -5.08 -0.59 -13.59
C ARG A 53 -4.67 -1.32 -12.33
N PRO A 54 -3.65 -2.16 -12.41
CA PRO A 54 -3.18 -2.87 -11.23
C PRO A 54 -2.75 -1.85 -10.18
N ARG A 55 -3.33 -1.97 -9.00
CA ARG A 55 -3.10 -0.96 -7.98
C ARG A 55 -3.35 -1.53 -6.60
N ILE A 56 -2.81 -0.83 -5.63
CA ILE A 56 -2.94 -1.17 -4.22
C ILE A 56 -3.39 0.08 -3.50
N TYR A 57 -4.38 -0.07 -2.64
CA TYR A 57 -4.77 0.99 -1.70
C TYR A 57 -4.36 0.57 -0.30
N ILE A 58 -3.77 1.50 0.44
CA ILE A 58 -3.38 1.28 1.84
C ILE A 58 -4.09 2.34 2.66
N ASN A 59 -4.79 1.92 3.69
CA ASN A 59 -5.47 2.85 4.59
C ASN A 59 -4.40 3.72 5.28
N PRO A 60 -4.46 5.05 5.12
CA PRO A 60 -3.41 5.92 5.69
C PRO A 60 -3.54 6.18 7.17
N TYR A 61 -4.58 5.65 7.82
CA TYR A 61 -4.84 5.94 9.23
C TYR A 61 -4.49 4.78 10.15
N LEU A 62 -3.68 3.85 9.68
CA LEU A 62 -3.29 2.69 10.48
C LEU A 62 -2.15 3.07 11.44
N THR A 63 -1.99 2.26 12.49
CA THR A 63 -0.80 2.37 13.31
C THR A 63 0.42 2.03 12.47
N LYS A 64 1.59 2.40 12.97
CA LYS A 64 2.82 2.16 12.21
C LYS A 64 3.03 0.69 11.92
N GLN A 65 2.82 -0.17 12.91
CA GLN A 65 3.02 -1.60 12.66
C GLN A 65 1.96 -2.16 11.74
N SER A 66 0.71 -1.72 11.90
CA SER A 66 -0.34 -2.18 11.00
C SER A 66 -0.10 -1.71 9.57
N GLU A 67 0.42 -0.50 9.41
CA GLU A 67 0.74 -0.02 8.07
C GLU A 67 1.80 -0.89 7.43
N LEU A 68 2.85 -1.22 8.18
CA LEU A 68 3.90 -2.07 7.65
C LEU A 68 3.35 -3.44 7.26
N ASN A 69 2.53 -4.03 8.15
CA ASN A 69 1.92 -5.32 7.87
C ASN A 69 1.08 -5.26 6.59
N THR A 70 0.25 -4.23 6.47
CA THR A 70 -0.63 -4.09 5.32
C THR A 70 0.17 -3.89 4.04
N CYS A 71 1.23 -3.09 4.09
CA CYS A 71 2.07 -2.90 2.92
C CYS A 71 2.67 -4.23 2.46
N ILE A 72 3.18 -5.02 3.40
CA ILE A 72 3.75 -6.33 3.04
C ILE A 72 2.67 -7.25 2.49
N HIS A 73 1.51 -7.25 3.13
CA HIS A 73 0.40 -8.11 2.75
C HIS A 73 -0.02 -7.85 1.30
N GLU A 74 -0.28 -6.59 0.98
CA GLU A 74 -0.75 -6.28 -0.36
C GLU A 74 0.36 -6.41 -1.40
N PHE A 75 1.60 -6.09 -1.01
CA PHE A 75 2.73 -6.28 -1.90
C PHE A 75 2.90 -7.76 -2.25
N ALA A 76 2.75 -8.63 -1.24
CA ALA A 76 2.86 -10.06 -1.47
C ALA A 76 1.77 -10.56 -2.42
N HIS A 77 0.54 -10.04 -2.28
CA HIS A 77 -0.51 -10.40 -3.23
C HIS A 77 -0.14 -10.00 -4.65
N ALA A 78 0.45 -8.84 -4.83
CA ALA A 78 0.82 -8.38 -6.18
C ALA A 78 1.90 -9.25 -6.80
N PHE A 79 2.83 -9.76 -5.97
CA PHE A 79 3.92 -10.59 -6.45
C PHE A 79 3.51 -12.05 -6.63
N PHE A 80 2.65 -12.53 -5.75
CA PHE A 80 2.29 -13.95 -5.70
C PHE A 80 0.79 -14.08 -5.74
N TRP A 81 0.20 -13.62 -6.83
CA TRP A 81 -1.26 -13.53 -6.93
C TRP A 81 -1.95 -14.86 -6.71
N ASP A 82 -1.26 -15.96 -7.02
CA ASP A 82 -1.85 -17.29 -6.89
C ASP A 82 -1.75 -17.86 -5.48
N LYS A 83 -1.13 -17.15 -4.54
CA LYS A 83 -1.06 -17.64 -3.17
C LYS A 83 -2.34 -17.35 -2.44
N THR A 84 -2.64 -18.20 -1.47
CA THR A 84 -3.88 -18.03 -0.70
C THR A 84 -3.78 -16.84 0.23
N GLU A 85 -4.94 -16.33 0.61
CA GLU A 85 -4.99 -15.27 1.60
C GLU A 85 -4.32 -15.72 2.90
N ARG A 86 -4.49 -16.98 3.27
CA ARG A 86 -3.89 -17.48 4.50
C ARG A 86 -2.37 -17.45 4.44
N SER A 87 -1.80 -17.88 3.32
CA SER A 87 -0.34 -17.85 3.16
C SER A 87 0.18 -16.42 3.22
N VAL A 88 -0.50 -15.50 2.56
CA VAL A 88 -0.06 -14.11 2.54
C VAL A 88 -0.17 -13.51 3.94
N THR A 89 -1.26 -13.81 4.64
CA THR A 89 -1.45 -13.29 6.00
C THR A 89 -0.34 -13.79 6.92
N THR A 90 -0.05 -15.08 6.86
CA THR A 90 1.00 -15.65 7.71
C THR A 90 2.35 -15.02 7.42
N PHE A 91 2.65 -14.86 6.13
CA PHE A 91 3.91 -14.24 5.73
C PHE A 91 4.00 -12.79 6.20
N ALA A 92 2.95 -12.02 5.97
CA ALA A 92 2.97 -10.61 6.32
C ALA A 92 3.07 -10.42 7.84
N ASN A 93 2.35 -11.24 8.60
CA ASN A 93 2.44 -11.17 10.05
C ASN A 93 3.84 -11.45 10.54
N ALA A 94 4.47 -12.48 10.00
CA ALA A 94 5.80 -12.85 10.43
C ALA A 94 6.84 -11.82 10.04
N LEU A 95 6.77 -11.33 8.80
CA LEU A 95 7.77 -10.38 8.34
C LEU A 95 7.60 -9.02 9.00
N SER A 96 6.36 -8.56 9.16
CA SER A 96 6.16 -7.26 9.80
C SER A 96 6.60 -7.29 11.27
N ARG A 97 6.34 -8.41 11.96
CA ARG A 97 6.80 -8.52 13.34
C ARG A 97 8.32 -8.52 13.40
N PHE A 98 8.95 -9.27 12.51
CA PHE A 98 10.40 -9.33 12.50
C PHE A 98 11.00 -7.94 12.25
N LEU A 99 10.52 -7.26 11.22
CA LEU A 99 11.05 -5.96 10.88
C LEU A 99 10.77 -4.92 11.95
N TYR A 100 9.52 -4.88 12.41
CA TYR A 100 9.10 -3.81 13.33
C TYR A 100 9.62 -4.05 14.73
N GLN A 101 9.47 -5.28 15.25
CA GLN A 101 9.80 -5.55 16.63
C GLN A 101 11.23 -6.01 16.84
N GLU A 102 11.73 -6.89 15.99
CA GLU A 102 13.08 -7.42 16.20
C GLU A 102 14.13 -6.50 15.62
N CYS A 103 13.90 -5.93 14.44
CA CYS A 103 14.88 -5.07 13.78
C CYS A 103 14.66 -3.60 14.03
N SER A 104 13.54 -3.25 14.66
CA SER A 104 13.22 -1.86 14.99
C SER A 104 13.09 -0.96 13.75
N TRP A 105 12.67 -1.53 12.64
CA TRP A 105 12.44 -0.73 11.46
C TRP A 105 11.26 0.21 11.69
N ARG A 106 11.42 1.44 11.27
CA ARG A 106 10.38 2.45 11.43
C ARG A 106 10.31 3.29 10.15
N LYS A 107 9.10 3.68 9.83
CA LYS A 107 8.89 4.59 8.72
C LYS A 107 9.43 5.95 9.10
N ILE A 108 10.19 6.54 8.21
CA ILE A 108 10.69 7.89 8.41
C ILE A 108 9.63 8.86 7.94
N GLU A 109 9.20 9.74 8.83
CA GLU A 109 8.23 10.75 8.46
C GLU A 109 8.92 11.81 7.62
N ARG A 110 8.29 12.17 6.54
CA ARG A 110 8.82 13.18 5.66
C ARG A 110 7.89 14.37 5.67
N SER A 111 8.49 15.51 5.74
CA SER A 111 7.65 16.70 5.66
C SER A 111 7.59 17.10 4.20
N GLY A 112 6.44 17.07 3.73
CA GLY A 112 6.23 17.56 2.42
C GLY A 112 6.98 16.82 1.40
N LYS A 113 7.62 17.35 0.83
CA LYS A 113 8.14 16.93 -0.21
C LYS A 113 9.30 16.37 -0.33
N ARG A 114 9.66 16.13 -0.05
CA ARG A 114 10.45 15.50 -0.23
C ARG A 114 10.69 14.62 -0.42
N ALA A 115 10.43 14.61 -0.22
CA ALA A 115 10.65 13.51 -0.16
C ALA A 115 11.09 12.84 -1.26
N TYR A 116 11.12 12.70 -1.84
CA TYR A 116 11.51 11.97 -2.77
C TYR A 116 12.02 12.62 -3.86
N LYS A 117 12.29 13.00 -3.92
CA LYS A 117 12.72 13.50 -4.64
C LYS A 117 13.64 13.26 -4.89
N GLY A 118 13.78 12.92 -4.78
CA GLY A 118 14.46 12.77 -4.85
C GLY A 118 15.06 12.57 -4.98
N LYS A 119 15.12 12.49 -4.92
CA LYS A 119 15.45 12.26 -4.99
C LYS A 119 15.72 12.08 -5.20
#